data_24c5625a389656c166cc18064551df5e
#
_entry.id   24c5625a389656c166cc18064551df5e
#
_cell.length_a   1.000
_cell.length_b   1.000
_cell.length_c   1.000
_cell.angle_alpha   90.00
_cell.angle_beta   90.00
_cell.angle_gamma   90.00
#
_symmetry.space_group_name_H-M   'P 1'
#
loop_
_entity.id
_entity.type
_entity.pdbx_description
1 polymer ?
#
loop_
_entity_poly.entity_id
_entity_poly.type
_entity_poly.pdbx_seq_one_letter_code
_entity_poly.pdbx_strand_id
1 'polypeptide(L)'
;LHKAIRRQRQMCIRDRFDKVARTLGLPYPGGPSVSQAAKTGDPHYYKLPTPHVEGKYNVSFSGLKTAVVNEVHNAQQRGEEVRVADMAASFQERIAQILAKKLLAAAADTNAKTICLAGGVAANGRLRQLVNDGAQKLGAKVYLPELKFCGDNGAMIAAQGYYEFKDGNIADLTLNGLPTLAIDYR
;
A
#
# COMPACT_ATOMS: atom_id res chain seq x y z
N LEU A 1 16.45 2.39 18.85
CA LEU A 1 16.62 2.75 17.43
C LEU A 1 15.93 1.75 16.47
N HIS A 2 16.06 0.43 16.68
CA HIS A 2 15.50 -0.57 15.77
C HIS A 2 13.97 -0.63 15.73
N LYS A 3 13.27 -0.28 16.81
CA LYS A 3 11.78 -0.27 16.86
C LYS A 3 11.18 0.91 16.06
N ALA A 4 11.81 2.08 16.08
CA ALA A 4 11.38 3.24 15.29
C ALA A 4 11.55 3.00 13.78
N ILE A 5 12.61 2.30 13.35
CA ILE A 5 12.88 1.95 11.96
C ILE A 5 11.82 0.97 11.40
N ARG A 6 11.26 0.06 12.20
CA ARG A 6 10.18 -0.84 11.76
C ARG A 6 8.89 -0.10 11.43
N ARG A 7 8.56 0.99 12.13
CA ARG A 7 7.37 1.81 11.85
C ARG A 7 7.52 2.67 10.60
N GLN A 8 8.70 3.19 10.33
CA GLN A 8 8.99 3.87 9.07
C GLN A 8 8.86 2.95 7.84
N ARG A 9 9.00 1.64 8.00
CA ARG A 9 8.80 0.68 6.88
C ARG A 9 7.34 0.58 6.41
N GLN A 10 6.37 0.87 7.24
CA GLN A 10 4.95 0.90 6.83
C GLN A 10 4.59 2.14 5.99
N MET A 11 5.26 3.27 6.19
CA MET A 11 5.17 4.44 5.29
C MET A 11 5.84 4.20 3.92
N CYS A 12 6.54 3.08 3.77
CA CYS A 12 7.34 2.77 2.57
C CYS A 12 6.53 2.53 1.29
N ILE A 13 5.25 2.17 1.33
CA ILE A 13 4.50 1.86 0.10
C ILE A 13 4.26 3.15 -0.69
N ARG A 14 3.71 4.18 -0.05
CA ARG A 14 3.47 5.49 -0.68
C ARG A 14 4.78 6.08 -1.21
N ASP A 15 5.82 6.11 -0.38
CA ASP A 15 7.16 6.58 -0.77
C ASP A 15 7.74 5.79 -1.95
N ARG A 16 7.44 4.49 -2.07
CA ARG A 16 7.87 3.69 -3.23
C ARG A 16 7.14 4.10 -4.51
N PHE A 17 5.83 4.33 -4.45
CA PHE A 17 5.08 4.84 -5.59
C PHE A 17 5.58 6.22 -6.02
N ASP A 18 5.82 7.14 -5.08
CA ASP A 18 6.33 8.48 -5.37
C ASP A 18 7.73 8.44 -6.00
N LYS A 19 8.62 7.57 -5.48
CA LYS A 19 9.98 7.41 -6.04
C LYS A 19 9.99 6.77 -7.41
N VAL A 20 9.15 5.76 -7.64
CA VAL A 20 9.02 5.12 -8.96
C VAL A 20 8.38 6.08 -9.96
N ALA A 21 7.34 6.81 -9.58
CA ALA A 21 6.76 7.85 -10.43
C ALA A 21 7.81 8.87 -10.89
N ARG A 22 8.63 9.37 -9.96
CA ARG A 22 9.73 10.28 -10.29
C ARG A 22 10.73 9.66 -11.25
N THR A 23 11.12 8.40 -11.03
CA THR A 23 12.07 7.69 -11.92
C THR A 23 11.50 7.54 -13.34
N LEU A 24 10.19 7.37 -13.46
CA LEU A 24 9.49 7.22 -14.74
C LEU A 24 9.05 8.56 -15.36
N GLY A 25 9.39 9.71 -14.76
CA GLY A 25 8.96 11.03 -15.24
C GLY A 25 7.47 11.31 -15.04
N LEU A 26 6.80 10.56 -14.17
CA LEU A 26 5.37 10.74 -13.88
C LEU A 26 5.16 11.82 -12.80
N PRO A 27 4.02 12.56 -12.85
CA PRO A 27 3.73 13.63 -11.89
C PRO A 27 3.47 13.12 -10.48
N TYR A 28 3.62 14.02 -9.51
CA TYR A 28 3.19 13.82 -8.13
C TYR A 28 1.69 14.11 -8.00
N PRO A 29 0.94 13.36 -7.15
CA PRO A 29 1.37 12.24 -6.29
C PRO A 29 1.55 10.92 -7.05
N GLY A 30 2.59 10.15 -6.70
CA GLY A 30 3.03 8.97 -7.44
C GLY A 30 2.02 7.82 -7.49
N GLY A 31 1.24 7.63 -6.43
CA GLY A 31 0.21 6.57 -6.41
C GLY A 31 -0.81 6.71 -7.55
N PRO A 32 -1.54 7.83 -7.65
CA PRO A 32 -2.48 8.09 -8.73
C PRO A 32 -1.84 8.08 -10.12
N SER A 33 -0.66 8.70 -10.28
CA SER A 33 0.00 8.83 -11.57
C SER A 33 0.50 7.47 -12.10
N VAL A 34 1.10 6.64 -11.25
CA VAL A 34 1.46 5.26 -11.61
C VAL A 34 0.22 4.44 -11.94
N SER A 35 -0.86 4.55 -11.15
CA SER A 35 -2.09 3.82 -11.41
C SER A 35 -2.77 4.25 -12.72
N GLN A 36 -2.66 5.51 -13.10
CA GLN A 36 -3.17 6.01 -14.38
C GLN A 36 -2.33 5.49 -15.55
N ALA A 37 -1.00 5.58 -15.47
CA ALA A 37 -0.09 5.06 -16.49
C ALA A 37 -0.23 3.54 -16.67
N ALA A 38 -0.45 2.80 -15.58
CA ALA A 38 -0.61 1.36 -15.59
C ALA A 38 -1.85 0.85 -16.36
N LYS A 39 -2.85 1.71 -16.62
CA LYS A 39 -4.09 1.29 -17.29
C LYS A 39 -3.89 0.80 -18.72
N THR A 40 -2.88 1.29 -19.40
CA THR A 40 -2.56 0.96 -20.80
C THR A 40 -1.35 0.05 -20.94
N GLY A 41 -0.72 -0.32 -19.81
CA GLY A 41 0.50 -1.13 -19.82
C GLY A 41 0.24 -2.62 -19.57
N ASP A 42 1.19 -3.45 -20.01
CA ASP A 42 1.22 -4.88 -19.71
C ASP A 42 1.83 -5.12 -18.32
N PRO A 43 1.05 -5.69 -17.35
CA PRO A 43 1.54 -5.95 -16.00
C PRO A 43 2.58 -7.07 -15.91
N HIS A 44 2.84 -7.80 -17.00
CA HIS A 44 3.77 -8.92 -17.06
C HIS A 44 5.02 -8.66 -17.89
N TYR A 45 5.12 -7.47 -18.52
CA TYR A 45 6.23 -7.13 -19.38
C TYR A 45 7.57 -7.09 -18.62
N TYR A 46 7.62 -6.39 -17.48
CA TYR A 46 8.80 -6.34 -16.63
C TYR A 46 8.72 -7.32 -15.47
N LYS A 47 9.74 -8.20 -15.35
CA LYS A 47 9.81 -9.20 -14.26
C LYS A 47 10.46 -8.60 -13.02
N LEU A 48 9.67 -7.88 -12.23
CA LEU A 48 10.14 -7.30 -10.98
C LEU A 48 10.24 -8.36 -9.87
N PRO A 49 11.27 -8.26 -8.99
CA PRO A 49 11.49 -9.25 -7.92
C PRO A 49 10.39 -9.21 -6.87
N THR A 50 10.22 -10.34 -6.17
CA THR A 50 9.46 -10.39 -4.92
C THR A 50 10.45 -10.35 -3.77
N PRO A 51 10.51 -9.26 -2.98
CA PRO A 51 11.45 -9.18 -1.87
C PRO A 51 11.19 -10.28 -0.83
N HIS A 52 12.28 -10.93 -0.41
CA HIS A 52 12.21 -11.88 0.69
C HIS A 52 12.11 -11.12 2.02
N VAL A 53 11.29 -11.64 2.94
CA VAL A 53 11.15 -11.12 4.30
C VAL A 53 10.78 -12.26 5.25
N GLU A 54 11.41 -12.31 6.40
CA GLU A 54 11.08 -13.26 7.45
C GLU A 54 9.68 -12.99 8.03
N GLY A 55 9.00 -14.07 8.43
CA GLY A 55 7.65 -14.02 8.97
C GLY A 55 6.55 -14.18 7.93
N LYS A 56 5.57 -15.01 8.29
CA LYS A 56 4.51 -15.48 7.37
C LYS A 56 3.71 -14.34 6.73
N TYR A 57 3.39 -13.30 7.51
CA TYR A 57 2.54 -12.19 7.05
C TYR A 57 3.30 -10.89 6.81
N ASN A 58 4.60 -10.88 7.09
CA ASN A 58 5.41 -9.69 6.88
C ASN A 58 5.51 -9.36 5.40
N VAL A 59 5.50 -8.07 5.08
CA VAL A 59 5.69 -7.54 3.74
C VAL A 59 6.97 -6.71 3.66
N SER A 60 7.62 -6.74 2.51
CA SER A 60 8.75 -5.88 2.20
C SER A 60 8.62 -5.37 0.77
N PHE A 61 9.02 -4.13 0.57
CA PHE A 61 9.13 -3.50 -0.75
C PHE A 61 10.57 -3.04 -1.01
N SER A 62 11.49 -3.53 -0.18
CA SER A 62 12.93 -3.31 -0.36
C SER A 62 13.37 -3.93 -1.69
N GLY A 63 14.18 -3.21 -2.43
CA GLY A 63 14.64 -3.68 -3.73
C GLY A 63 13.71 -3.42 -4.93
N LEU A 64 12.40 -3.27 -4.76
CA LEU A 64 11.50 -2.97 -5.89
C LEU A 64 11.83 -1.64 -6.56
N LYS A 65 12.05 -0.58 -5.77
CA LYS A 65 12.50 0.71 -6.31
C LYS A 65 13.84 0.55 -7.05
N THR A 66 14.80 -0.14 -6.45
CA THR A 66 16.11 -0.35 -7.04
C THR A 66 16.02 -1.14 -8.35
N ALA A 67 15.13 -2.15 -8.39
CA ALA A 67 14.90 -2.91 -9.61
C ALA A 67 14.35 -2.03 -10.75
N VAL A 68 13.40 -1.15 -10.46
CA VAL A 68 12.88 -0.19 -11.45
C VAL A 68 13.98 0.78 -11.90
N VAL A 69 14.74 1.37 -10.97
CA VAL A 69 15.82 2.30 -11.28
C VAL A 69 16.89 1.62 -12.15
N ASN A 70 17.29 0.40 -11.81
CA ASN A 70 18.27 -0.36 -12.57
C ASN A 70 17.75 -0.67 -13.98
N GLU A 71 16.47 -1.06 -14.13
CA GLU A 71 15.89 -1.35 -15.43
C GLU A 71 15.86 -0.11 -16.33
N VAL A 72 15.46 1.05 -15.76
CA VAL A 72 15.49 2.34 -16.46
C VAL A 72 16.92 2.70 -16.89
N HIS A 73 17.89 2.55 -15.99
CA HIS A 73 19.28 2.85 -16.28
C HIS A 73 19.88 1.92 -17.35
N ASN A 74 19.60 0.62 -17.24
CA ASN A 74 20.06 -0.37 -18.21
C ASN A 74 19.46 -0.12 -19.60
N ALA A 75 18.19 0.23 -19.70
CA ALA A 75 17.56 0.61 -20.96
C ALA A 75 18.24 1.84 -21.58
N GLN A 76 18.49 2.88 -20.78
CA GLN A 76 19.22 4.08 -21.24
C GLN A 76 20.64 3.76 -21.75
N GLN A 77 21.37 2.88 -21.05
CA GLN A 77 22.70 2.45 -21.51
C GLN A 77 22.67 1.69 -22.84
N ARG A 78 21.58 0.95 -23.11
CA ARG A 78 21.37 0.25 -24.38
C ARG A 78 20.82 1.16 -25.48
N GLY A 79 20.52 2.43 -25.19
CA GLY A 79 19.86 3.34 -26.12
C GLY A 79 18.38 3.00 -26.36
N GLU A 80 17.77 2.27 -25.45
CA GLU A 80 16.36 1.85 -25.51
C GLU A 80 15.49 2.78 -24.69
N GLU A 81 14.27 3.04 -25.15
CA GLU A 81 13.27 3.74 -24.36
C GLU A 81 12.52 2.78 -23.44
N VAL A 82 12.38 3.20 -22.16
CA VAL A 82 11.58 2.46 -21.19
C VAL A 82 10.10 2.60 -21.54
N ARG A 83 9.39 1.49 -21.62
CA ARG A 83 7.94 1.47 -21.77
C ARG A 83 7.29 1.86 -20.43
N VAL A 84 7.07 3.15 -20.23
CA VAL A 84 6.59 3.72 -18.96
C VAL A 84 5.28 3.09 -18.49
N ALA A 85 4.33 2.88 -19.40
CA ALA A 85 3.04 2.25 -19.08
C ALA A 85 3.23 0.81 -18.58
N ASP A 86 4.06 0.02 -19.27
CA ASP A 86 4.33 -1.39 -18.90
C ASP A 86 5.11 -1.49 -17.58
N MET A 87 6.05 -0.56 -17.34
CA MET A 87 6.77 -0.50 -16.07
C MET A 87 5.83 -0.13 -14.92
N ALA A 88 4.98 0.86 -15.13
CA ALA A 88 3.97 1.26 -14.14
C ALA A 88 3.00 0.12 -13.82
N ALA A 89 2.54 -0.61 -14.85
CA ALA A 89 1.64 -1.75 -14.71
C ALA A 89 2.33 -2.92 -13.97
N SER A 90 3.56 -3.28 -14.37
CA SER A 90 4.33 -4.36 -13.72
C SER A 90 4.66 -4.04 -12.27
N PHE A 91 5.00 -2.78 -11.96
CA PHE A 91 5.28 -2.33 -10.60
C PHE A 91 4.02 -2.37 -9.72
N GLN A 92 2.90 -1.81 -10.21
CA GLN A 92 1.62 -1.84 -9.51
C GLN A 92 1.16 -3.27 -9.24
N GLU A 93 1.22 -4.14 -10.25
CA GLU A 93 0.84 -5.54 -10.15
C GLU A 93 1.66 -6.26 -9.08
N ARG A 94 2.99 -6.07 -9.08
CA ARG A 94 3.88 -6.70 -8.10
C ARG A 94 3.55 -6.30 -6.66
N ILE A 95 3.33 -5.01 -6.40
CA ILE A 95 2.93 -4.54 -5.06
C ILE A 95 1.58 -5.11 -4.66
N ALA A 96 0.59 -5.04 -5.55
CA ALA A 96 -0.76 -5.52 -5.28
C ALA A 96 -0.77 -7.04 -4.97
N GLN A 97 0.00 -7.83 -5.72
CA GLN A 97 0.16 -9.26 -5.48
C GLN A 97 0.81 -9.57 -4.12
N ILE A 98 1.88 -8.86 -3.74
CA ILE A 98 2.55 -9.04 -2.44
C ILE A 98 1.57 -8.79 -1.30
N LEU A 99 0.83 -7.69 -1.36
CA LEU A 99 -0.14 -7.31 -0.32
C LEU A 99 -1.31 -8.28 -0.26
N ALA A 100 -1.96 -8.54 -1.39
CA ALA A 100 -3.12 -9.42 -1.46
C ALA A 100 -2.77 -10.84 -1.00
N LYS A 101 -1.65 -11.41 -1.45
CA LYS A 101 -1.19 -12.75 -1.04
C LYS A 101 -1.03 -12.86 0.46
N LYS A 102 -0.40 -11.88 1.12
CA LYS A 102 -0.17 -11.91 2.57
C LYS A 102 -1.46 -11.71 3.37
N LEU A 103 -2.31 -10.79 2.92
CA LEU A 103 -3.61 -10.54 3.54
C LEU A 103 -4.53 -11.76 3.47
N LEU A 104 -4.64 -12.36 2.28
CA LEU A 104 -5.49 -13.54 2.09
C LEU A 104 -4.96 -14.77 2.81
N ALA A 105 -3.63 -14.95 2.90
CA ALA A 105 -3.04 -15.99 3.71
C ALA A 105 -3.38 -15.80 5.20
N ALA A 106 -3.27 -14.59 5.72
CA ALA A 106 -3.65 -14.29 7.10
C ALA A 106 -5.15 -14.54 7.35
N ALA A 107 -6.00 -14.11 6.40
CA ALA A 107 -7.44 -14.33 6.49
C ALA A 107 -7.81 -15.83 6.50
N ALA A 108 -7.15 -16.63 5.66
CA ALA A 108 -7.35 -18.08 5.62
C ALA A 108 -6.91 -18.76 6.93
N ASP A 109 -5.73 -18.41 7.44
CA ASP A 109 -5.17 -19.02 8.66
C ASP A 109 -5.98 -18.67 9.92
N THR A 110 -6.57 -17.48 9.96
CA THR A 110 -7.42 -17.04 11.08
C THR A 110 -8.89 -17.35 10.88
N ASN A 111 -9.26 -17.99 9.77
CA ASN A 111 -10.65 -18.23 9.37
C ASN A 111 -11.50 -16.94 9.41
N ALA A 112 -10.92 -15.83 8.98
CA ALA A 112 -11.57 -14.53 9.03
C ALA A 112 -12.77 -14.48 8.09
N LYS A 113 -13.92 -14.06 8.60
CA LYS A 113 -15.15 -13.90 7.83
C LYS A 113 -15.28 -12.51 7.21
N THR A 114 -14.42 -11.60 7.65
CA THR A 114 -14.44 -10.20 7.20
C THR A 114 -13.02 -9.69 6.98
N ILE A 115 -12.82 -9.02 5.85
CA ILE A 115 -11.57 -8.36 5.48
C ILE A 115 -11.87 -6.88 5.26
N CYS A 116 -11.10 -6.00 5.90
CA CYS A 116 -11.20 -4.56 5.70
C CYS A 116 -9.91 -4.02 5.09
N LEU A 117 -10.02 -3.17 4.07
CA LEU A 117 -8.91 -2.36 3.58
C LEU A 117 -9.11 -0.92 4.03
N ALA A 118 -8.03 -0.26 4.46
CA ALA A 118 -8.03 1.14 4.86
C ALA A 118 -6.73 1.84 4.47
N GLY A 119 -6.72 3.17 4.51
CA GLY A 119 -5.56 4.00 4.17
C GLY A 119 -5.38 4.23 2.67
N GLY A 120 -4.41 5.10 2.30
CA GLY A 120 -4.23 5.57 0.93
C GLY A 120 -3.99 4.48 -0.12
N VAL A 121 -3.31 3.40 0.24
CA VAL A 121 -3.05 2.26 -0.66
C VAL A 121 -4.34 1.47 -0.97
N ALA A 122 -5.34 1.53 -0.09
CA ALA A 122 -6.66 0.95 -0.33
C ALA A 122 -7.42 1.60 -1.51
N ALA A 123 -6.97 2.75 -2.01
CA ALA A 123 -7.49 3.36 -3.23
C ALA A 123 -7.04 2.65 -4.51
N ASN A 124 -5.99 1.81 -4.44
CA ASN A 124 -5.45 1.12 -5.60
C ASN A 124 -6.45 0.09 -6.15
N GLY A 125 -6.93 0.30 -7.38
CA GLY A 125 -7.96 -0.54 -8.01
C GLY A 125 -7.51 -2.00 -8.21
N ARG A 126 -6.23 -2.22 -8.54
CA ARG A 126 -5.71 -3.58 -8.74
C ARG A 126 -5.65 -4.36 -7.43
N LEU A 127 -5.24 -3.71 -6.34
CA LEU A 127 -5.26 -4.32 -5.00
C LEU A 127 -6.68 -4.70 -4.58
N ARG A 128 -7.65 -3.78 -4.78
CA ARG A 128 -9.07 -4.04 -4.50
C ARG A 128 -9.58 -5.26 -5.24
N GLN A 129 -9.26 -5.37 -6.53
CA GLN A 129 -9.66 -6.50 -7.35
C GLN A 129 -9.08 -7.81 -6.80
N LEU A 130 -7.77 -7.90 -6.60
CA LEU A 130 -7.11 -9.12 -6.09
C LEU A 130 -7.63 -9.55 -4.73
N VAL A 131 -7.92 -8.59 -3.84
CA VAL A 131 -8.47 -8.90 -2.51
C VAL A 131 -9.91 -9.37 -2.62
N ASN A 132 -10.76 -8.75 -3.43
CA ASN A 132 -12.13 -9.21 -3.64
C ASN A 132 -12.19 -10.62 -4.22
N ASP A 133 -11.42 -10.88 -5.28
CA ASP A 133 -11.39 -12.20 -5.94
C ASP A 133 -10.90 -13.30 -4.99
N GLY A 134 -9.88 -12.98 -4.18
CA GLY A 134 -9.34 -13.91 -3.19
C GLY A 134 -10.28 -14.13 -2.00
N ALA A 135 -10.91 -13.09 -1.49
CA ALA A 135 -11.86 -13.16 -0.39
C ALA A 135 -13.11 -13.94 -0.76
N GLN A 136 -13.60 -13.80 -2.00
CA GLN A 136 -14.73 -14.59 -2.52
C GLN A 136 -14.43 -16.09 -2.45
N LYS A 137 -13.21 -16.50 -2.81
CA LYS A 137 -12.78 -17.90 -2.71
C LYS A 137 -12.69 -18.43 -1.28
N LEU A 138 -12.47 -17.53 -0.31
CA LEU A 138 -12.44 -17.84 1.13
C LEU A 138 -13.82 -17.75 1.80
N GLY A 139 -14.85 -17.32 1.07
CA GLY A 139 -16.17 -17.04 1.65
C GLY A 139 -16.15 -15.87 2.65
N ALA A 140 -15.19 -14.94 2.51
CA ALA A 140 -15.05 -13.78 3.38
C ALA A 140 -15.66 -12.53 2.74
N LYS A 141 -16.30 -11.68 3.55
CA LYS A 141 -16.85 -10.39 3.13
C LYS A 141 -15.77 -9.32 3.14
N VAL A 142 -15.70 -8.50 2.08
CA VAL A 142 -14.74 -7.40 1.99
C VAL A 142 -15.43 -6.07 2.21
N TYR A 143 -14.84 -5.22 3.05
CA TYR A 143 -15.25 -3.83 3.23
C TYR A 143 -14.16 -2.91 2.69
N LEU A 144 -14.55 -2.06 1.75
CA LEU A 144 -13.68 -1.09 1.09
C LEU A 144 -14.24 0.31 1.33
N PRO A 145 -13.42 1.27 1.76
CA PRO A 145 -13.88 2.65 1.86
C PRO A 145 -14.14 3.24 0.47
N GLU A 146 -15.02 4.23 0.39
CA GLU A 146 -15.10 5.09 -0.78
C GLU A 146 -13.73 5.77 -1.02
N LEU A 147 -13.40 6.06 -2.27
CA LEU A 147 -12.07 6.60 -2.62
C LEU A 147 -11.75 7.90 -1.86
N LYS A 148 -12.74 8.75 -1.63
CA LYS A 148 -12.59 10.02 -0.89
C LYS A 148 -12.18 9.83 0.58
N PHE A 149 -12.43 8.63 1.16
CA PHE A 149 -12.09 8.30 2.55
C PHE A 149 -10.84 7.42 2.68
N CYS A 150 -10.15 7.12 1.58
CA CYS A 150 -8.91 6.35 1.64
C CYS A 150 -7.73 7.15 2.18
N GLY A 151 -7.72 8.48 1.96
CA GLY A 151 -6.71 9.39 2.51
C GLY A 151 -7.12 9.94 3.88
N ASP A 152 -6.26 10.81 4.42
CA ASP A 152 -6.56 11.55 5.64
C ASP A 152 -7.80 12.43 5.41
N ASN A 153 -8.78 12.34 6.32
CA ASN A 153 -10.02 13.10 6.22
C ASN A 153 -10.63 13.36 7.60
N GLY A 154 -11.35 14.48 7.73
CA GLY A 154 -11.97 14.88 8.99
C GLY A 154 -13.08 13.92 9.45
N ALA A 155 -13.77 13.23 8.53
CA ALA A 155 -14.86 12.33 8.88
C ALA A 155 -14.39 11.12 9.72
N MET A 156 -13.22 10.55 9.39
CA MET A 156 -12.68 9.43 10.17
C MET A 156 -12.24 9.88 11.57
N ILE A 157 -11.71 11.10 11.71
CA ILE A 157 -11.31 11.66 13.01
C ILE A 157 -12.56 11.99 13.84
N ALA A 158 -13.58 12.59 13.23
CA ALA A 158 -14.84 12.86 13.92
C ALA A 158 -15.56 11.58 14.38
N ALA A 159 -15.54 10.53 13.56
CA ALA A 159 -16.11 9.23 13.94
C ALA A 159 -15.35 8.60 15.12
N GLN A 160 -14.00 8.62 15.09
CA GLN A 160 -13.20 8.13 16.21
C GLN A 160 -13.49 8.96 17.48
N GLY A 161 -13.49 10.29 17.38
CA GLY A 161 -13.77 11.17 18.50
C GLY A 161 -15.16 10.93 19.11
N TYR A 162 -16.17 10.61 18.30
CA TYR A 162 -17.50 10.25 18.79
C TYR A 162 -17.46 8.98 19.66
N TYR A 163 -16.74 7.94 19.23
CA TYR A 163 -16.63 6.70 20.01
C TYR A 163 -15.81 6.91 21.28
N GLU A 164 -14.68 7.63 21.21
CA GLU A 164 -13.89 7.99 22.40
C GLU A 164 -14.74 8.77 23.43
N PHE A 165 -15.54 9.73 22.95
CA PHE A 165 -16.47 10.46 23.80
C PHE A 165 -17.50 9.55 24.47
N LYS A 166 -18.09 8.59 23.73
CA LYS A 166 -19.04 7.62 24.30
C LYS A 166 -18.42 6.72 25.35
N ASP A 167 -17.15 6.35 25.18
CA ASP A 167 -16.40 5.51 26.10
C ASP A 167 -15.86 6.29 27.30
N GLY A 168 -16.12 7.61 27.36
CA GLY A 168 -15.67 8.49 28.46
C GLY A 168 -14.18 8.90 28.37
N ASN A 169 -13.52 8.63 27.25
CA ASN A 169 -12.13 9.00 27.01
C ASN A 169 -12.04 10.48 26.62
N ILE A 170 -12.15 11.35 27.60
CA ILE A 170 -12.08 12.80 27.41
C ILE A 170 -10.74 13.28 27.96
N ALA A 171 -9.96 13.93 27.12
CA ALA A 171 -8.72 14.55 27.54
C ALA A 171 -8.99 15.89 28.23
N ASP A 172 -8.13 16.26 29.17
CA ASP A 172 -8.11 17.57 29.79
C ASP A 172 -7.33 18.60 28.97
N LEU A 173 -7.19 19.81 29.49
CA LEU A 173 -6.49 20.90 28.82
C LEU A 173 -4.96 20.71 28.74
N THR A 174 -4.42 19.66 29.32
CA THR A 174 -2.99 19.30 29.24
C THR A 174 -2.68 18.39 28.07
N LEU A 175 -3.71 18.00 27.27
CA LEU A 175 -3.53 17.16 26.08
C LEU A 175 -2.46 17.75 25.17
N ASN A 176 -1.48 16.91 24.84
CA ASN A 176 -0.41 17.27 23.90
C ASN A 176 -0.34 16.24 22.77
N GLY A 177 0.11 16.68 21.60
CA GLY A 177 0.31 15.80 20.46
C GLY A 177 1.42 14.79 20.69
N LEU A 178 1.14 13.52 20.54
CA LEU A 178 2.13 12.44 20.61
C LEU A 178 2.49 12.00 19.19
N PRO A 179 3.74 12.20 18.73
CA PRO A 179 4.13 11.95 17.34
C PRO A 179 4.14 10.46 16.99
N THR A 180 4.16 9.59 18.00
CA THR A 180 4.23 8.14 17.80
C THR A 180 3.56 7.42 18.96
N LEU A 181 2.50 6.67 18.62
CA LEU A 181 1.81 5.79 19.56
C LEU A 181 1.94 4.33 19.13
N ALA A 182 1.90 3.40 20.08
CA ALA A 182 1.73 1.99 19.79
C ALA A 182 0.29 1.74 19.30
N ILE A 183 0.07 0.71 18.46
CA ILE A 183 -1.25 0.41 17.92
C ILE A 183 -2.22 -0.06 19.03
N ASP A 184 -1.67 -0.57 20.11
CA ASP A 184 -2.33 -1.04 21.33
C ASP A 184 -2.32 -0.01 22.48
N TYR A 185 -1.93 1.24 22.19
CA TYR A 185 -2.01 2.33 23.14
C TYR A 185 -3.46 2.65 23.47
N ARG A 186 -3.80 2.60 24.75
CA ARG A 186 -5.06 3.03 25.34
C ARG A 186 -4.80 3.98 26.50
#